data_c70ce4263b2e2a47d95079d66d56821e
#
_entry.id   c70ce4263b2e2a47d95079d66d56821e
#
_cell.length_a   1.000
_cell.length_b   1.000
_cell.length_c   1.000
_cell.angle_alpha   90.00
_cell.angle_beta   90.00
_cell.angle_gamma   90.00
#
_symmetry.space_group_name_H-M   'P 1'
#
loop_
_entity.id
_entity.type
_entity.pdbx_description
1 polymer ?
#
loop_
_entity_poly.entity_id
_entity_poly.type
_entity_poly.pdbx_seq_one_letter_code
_entity_poly.pdbx_strand_id
1 'polypeptide(L)'
;MSEYQEIYEYELIDITFEQEYELQEEDATGLVCEDEPANAADTTQIEYDADGIPMGRTKQEIKIREKIIKNFYAKWIAEHPEKAIMNGFLKNKILVKYQSINETYSKASRTYASTKAVFQLTEILENSTLVEEVTPKKNKNQKQYLKLLYMRYKNIKLTVGLQRSNNDLVQYCITVPQ
;
A
#
# COMPACT_ATOMS: atom_id res chain seq x y z
N MET A 1 25.76 -8.73 12.02
CA MET A 1 25.58 -7.45 11.30
C MET A 1 25.44 -6.35 12.34
N SER A 2 26.13 -5.24 12.19
CA SER A 2 26.17 -4.21 13.21
C SER A 2 24.91 -3.32 13.13
N GLU A 3 24.50 -2.78 14.28
CA GLU A 3 23.38 -1.83 14.46
C GLU A 3 23.40 -0.65 13.45
N TYR A 4 24.57 -0.31 12.92
CA TYR A 4 24.79 0.74 11.92
C TYR A 4 24.26 0.39 10.52
N GLN A 5 24.16 -0.89 10.16
CA GLN A 5 23.66 -1.30 8.84
C GLN A 5 22.12 -1.26 8.78
N GLU A 6 21.45 -1.48 9.91
CA GLU A 6 19.98 -1.35 9.98
C GLU A 6 19.53 0.11 9.86
N ILE A 7 20.26 1.05 10.49
CA ILE A 7 19.93 2.49 10.41
C ILE A 7 20.07 2.99 8.96
N TYR A 8 21.09 2.54 8.22
CA TYR A 8 21.27 2.93 6.82
C TYR A 8 20.17 2.40 5.88
N GLU A 9 19.63 1.23 6.12
CA GLU A 9 18.50 0.72 5.32
C GLU A 9 17.21 1.52 5.57
N TYR A 10 16.97 1.99 6.78
CA TYR A 10 15.81 2.82 7.11
C TYR A 10 15.93 4.25 6.52
N GLU A 11 17.10 4.85 6.59
CA GLU A 11 17.37 6.16 5.97
C GLU A 11 17.31 6.08 4.43
N LEU A 12 17.77 4.99 3.81
CA LEU A 12 17.69 4.79 2.35
C LEU A 12 16.23 4.61 1.88
N ILE A 13 15.37 4.00 2.69
CA ILE A 13 13.95 3.86 2.38
C ILE A 13 13.25 5.24 2.45
N ASP A 14 13.57 6.07 3.42
CA ASP A 14 13.00 7.42 3.54
C ASP A 14 13.49 8.35 2.41
N ILE A 15 14.78 8.33 2.09
CA ILE A 15 15.37 9.19 1.05
C ILE A 15 14.86 8.83 -0.35
N THR A 16 14.76 7.52 -0.67
CA THR A 16 14.17 7.07 -1.95
C THR A 16 12.68 7.35 -2.03
N PHE A 17 11.98 7.35 -0.91
CA PHE A 17 10.56 7.63 -0.84
C PHE A 17 10.26 9.11 -1.13
N GLU A 18 11.06 10.04 -0.59
CA GLU A 18 10.91 11.47 -0.86
C GLU A 18 11.34 11.86 -2.28
N GLN A 19 12.44 11.30 -2.80
CA GLN A 19 12.91 11.58 -4.15
C GLN A 19 11.99 11.06 -5.26
N GLU A 20 11.37 9.88 -5.11
CA GLU A 20 10.36 9.42 -6.08
C GLU A 20 9.06 10.22 -6.02
N TYR A 21 8.74 10.82 -4.88
CA TYR A 21 7.56 11.66 -4.71
C TYR A 21 7.73 13.02 -5.41
N GLU A 22 8.90 13.65 -5.28
CA GLU A 22 9.24 14.90 -5.97
C GLU A 22 9.27 14.73 -7.49
N LEU A 23 9.81 13.62 -8.02
CA LEU A 23 9.85 13.33 -9.46
C LEU A 23 8.47 13.06 -10.08
N GLN A 24 7.47 12.68 -9.29
CA GLN A 24 6.09 12.49 -9.78
C GLN A 24 5.25 13.77 -9.72
N GLU A 25 5.62 14.75 -8.91
CA GLU A 25 4.97 16.07 -8.89
C GLU A 25 5.45 16.97 -10.04
N GLU A 26 6.69 16.83 -10.52
CA GLU A 26 7.22 17.63 -11.64
C GLU A 26 6.57 17.31 -12.98
N ASP A 27 6.13 16.08 -13.22
CA ASP A 27 5.43 15.69 -14.45
C ASP A 27 3.95 16.11 -14.53
N ALA A 28 3.39 16.61 -13.41
CA ALA A 28 1.97 17.03 -13.33
C ALA A 28 1.74 18.55 -13.51
N THR A 29 2.80 19.36 -13.61
CA THR A 29 2.70 20.84 -13.68
C THR A 29 2.65 21.39 -15.10
N GLY A 30 1.90 20.76 -15.98
CA GLY A 30 1.65 21.22 -17.35
C GLY A 30 0.31 21.90 -17.60
N LEU A 31 -0.40 22.38 -16.59
CA LEU A 31 -1.65 23.15 -16.73
C LEU A 31 -1.63 24.37 -15.83
N VAL A 32 -1.40 25.51 -16.44
CA VAL A 32 -1.63 26.83 -15.85
C VAL A 32 -3.10 26.94 -15.51
N CYS A 33 -3.47 26.88 -14.25
CA CYS A 33 -4.79 27.24 -13.76
C CYS A 33 -4.72 28.66 -13.26
N GLU A 34 -5.52 29.53 -13.88
CA GLU A 34 -5.77 30.92 -13.50
C GLU A 34 -6.24 31.00 -12.04
N ASP A 35 -5.80 32.08 -11.37
CA ASP A 35 -6.15 32.41 -9.99
C ASP A 35 -7.66 32.48 -9.78
N GLU A 36 -8.23 31.49 -9.10
CA GLU A 36 -9.53 31.69 -8.44
C GLU A 36 -9.32 32.19 -7.01
N PRO A 37 -10.13 33.17 -6.55
CA PRO A 37 -9.95 33.79 -5.25
C PRO A 37 -10.15 32.80 -4.12
N ALA A 38 -9.27 32.88 -3.12
CA ALA A 38 -9.32 32.14 -1.88
C ALA A 38 -10.72 32.22 -1.26
N ASN A 39 -11.50 31.18 -1.44
CA ASN A 39 -12.78 31.02 -0.76
C ASN A 39 -12.57 30.34 0.59
N ALA A 40 -13.18 30.95 1.60
CA ALA A 40 -13.23 30.65 3.00
C ALA A 40 -12.79 29.22 3.39
N ALA A 41 -11.87 29.16 4.35
CA ALA A 41 -11.50 27.94 5.05
C ALA A 41 -12.74 27.19 5.52
N ASP A 42 -13.13 26.17 4.77
CA ASP A 42 -14.00 25.11 5.27
C ASP A 42 -13.16 24.31 6.28
N THR A 43 -13.20 24.73 7.53
CA THR A 43 -12.61 24.06 8.68
C THR A 43 -13.47 22.85 8.99
N THR A 44 -13.61 21.94 8.02
CA THR A 44 -14.27 20.66 8.25
C THR A 44 -13.43 19.93 9.28
N GLN A 45 -13.93 19.81 10.50
CA GLN A 45 -13.26 19.14 11.59
C GLN A 45 -13.09 17.66 11.19
N ILE A 46 -11.82 17.20 11.12
CA ILE A 46 -11.53 15.81 10.77
C ILE A 46 -11.98 14.91 11.91
N GLU A 47 -12.86 13.97 11.60
CA GLU A 47 -13.27 12.92 12.53
C GLU A 47 -12.27 11.75 12.51
N TYR A 48 -11.83 11.35 13.70
CA TYR A 48 -10.93 10.22 13.90
C TYR A 48 -11.63 9.10 14.66
N ASP A 49 -11.27 7.86 14.37
CA ASP A 49 -11.64 6.72 15.21
C ASP A 49 -10.77 6.63 16.48
N ALA A 50 -11.01 5.61 17.30
CA ALA A 50 -10.27 5.38 18.54
C ALA A 50 -8.76 5.10 18.33
N ASP A 51 -8.37 4.66 17.13
CA ASP A 51 -6.99 4.38 16.75
C ASP A 51 -6.32 5.59 16.07
N GLY A 52 -7.01 6.73 16.00
CA GLY A 52 -6.50 7.96 15.38
C GLY A 52 -6.52 7.95 13.84
N ILE A 53 -7.37 7.13 13.23
CA ILE A 53 -7.49 7.03 11.77
C ILE A 53 -8.63 7.94 11.30
N PRO A 54 -8.38 8.87 10.34
CA PRO A 54 -9.42 9.72 9.78
C PRO A 54 -10.51 8.90 9.08
N MET A 55 -11.79 9.23 9.33
CA MET A 55 -12.93 8.48 8.80
C MET A 55 -13.51 9.04 7.50
N GLY A 56 -13.26 10.31 7.17
CA GLY A 56 -13.80 10.97 6.00
C GLY A 56 -13.05 10.67 4.70
N ARG A 57 -13.34 11.48 3.65
CA ARG A 57 -12.82 11.24 2.28
C ARG A 57 -12.14 12.47 1.67
N THR A 58 -11.77 13.46 2.48
CA THR A 58 -11.05 14.65 2.00
C THR A 58 -9.62 14.27 1.57
N LYS A 59 -9.03 15.09 0.70
CA LYS A 59 -7.64 14.91 0.28
C LYS A 59 -6.67 14.90 1.47
N GLN A 60 -6.93 15.74 2.48
CA GLN A 60 -6.13 15.78 3.70
C GLN A 60 -6.22 14.47 4.49
N GLU A 61 -7.41 13.92 4.68
CA GLU A 61 -7.61 12.66 5.38
C GLU A 61 -6.97 11.47 4.64
N ILE A 62 -7.02 11.47 3.30
CA ILE A 62 -6.32 10.48 2.47
C ILE A 62 -4.82 10.55 2.71
N LYS A 63 -4.20 11.74 2.67
CA LYS A 63 -2.76 11.91 2.94
C LYS A 63 -2.35 11.46 4.36
N ILE A 64 -3.19 11.71 5.36
CA ILE A 64 -2.95 11.21 6.72
C ILE A 64 -2.97 9.69 6.75
N ARG A 65 -3.96 9.04 6.10
CA ARG A 65 -4.04 7.58 6.01
C ARG A 65 -2.87 6.97 5.23
N GLU A 66 -2.39 7.61 4.16
CA GLU A 66 -1.19 7.17 3.44
C GLU A 66 0.02 7.08 4.37
N LYS A 67 0.25 8.12 5.19
CA LYS A 67 1.33 8.15 6.18
C LYS A 67 1.15 7.06 7.25
N ILE A 68 -0.08 6.87 7.73
CA ILE A 68 -0.40 5.83 8.71
C ILE A 68 -0.07 4.43 8.14
N ILE A 69 -0.46 4.14 6.89
CA ILE A 69 -0.18 2.86 6.23
C ILE A 69 1.33 2.65 6.05
N LYS A 70 2.07 3.66 5.61
CA LYS A 70 3.53 3.58 5.47
C LYS A 70 4.20 3.26 6.80
N ASN A 71 3.82 3.96 7.87
CA ASN A 71 4.36 3.72 9.21
C ASN A 71 4.04 2.30 9.72
N PHE A 72 2.84 1.80 9.41
CA PHE A 72 2.47 0.43 9.74
C PHE A 72 3.38 -0.58 9.04
N TYR A 73 3.59 -0.43 7.72
CA TYR A 73 4.49 -1.33 6.99
C TYR A 73 5.92 -1.29 7.49
N ALA A 74 6.45 -0.13 7.85
CA ALA A 74 7.78 0.01 8.42
C ALA A 74 7.93 -0.82 9.71
N LYS A 75 6.95 -0.74 10.62
CA LYS A 75 6.91 -1.55 11.84
C LYS A 75 6.77 -3.04 11.52
N TRP A 76 5.85 -3.38 10.62
CA TRP A 76 5.61 -4.76 10.24
C TRP A 76 6.86 -5.43 9.65
N ILE A 77 7.62 -4.72 8.80
CA ILE A 77 8.89 -5.21 8.21
C ILE A 77 9.94 -5.43 9.30
N ALA A 78 10.03 -4.54 10.29
CA ALA A 78 10.95 -4.72 11.42
C ALA A 78 10.63 -5.98 12.24
N GLU A 79 9.35 -6.31 12.40
CA GLU A 79 8.88 -7.51 13.10
C GLU A 79 8.98 -8.79 12.26
N HIS A 80 9.05 -8.66 10.92
CA HIS A 80 9.07 -9.77 9.97
C HIS A 80 10.29 -9.68 9.04
N PRO A 81 11.51 -10.06 9.51
CA PRO A 81 12.75 -9.91 8.73
C PRO A 81 12.72 -10.62 7.36
N GLU A 82 12.00 -11.73 7.25
CA GLU A 82 11.83 -12.43 5.97
C GLU A 82 10.93 -11.66 4.98
N LYS A 83 10.20 -10.65 5.44
CA LYS A 83 9.24 -9.87 4.64
C LYS A 83 8.26 -10.77 3.87
N ALA A 84 7.86 -11.88 4.48
CA ALA A 84 7.04 -12.92 3.85
C ALA A 84 6.18 -13.66 4.88
N ILE A 85 5.00 -14.08 4.45
CA ILE A 85 4.09 -14.93 5.24
C ILE A 85 3.67 -16.14 4.40
N MET A 86 3.69 -17.32 5.01
CA MET A 86 3.18 -18.55 4.40
C MET A 86 1.65 -18.47 4.27
N ASN A 87 1.14 -18.53 3.04
CA ASN A 87 -0.31 -18.62 2.82
C ASN A 87 -0.80 -20.06 2.94
N GLY A 88 -1.82 -20.27 3.76
CA GLY A 88 -2.36 -21.60 4.05
C GLY A 88 -3.06 -22.27 2.87
N PHE A 89 -3.64 -21.50 1.94
CA PHE A 89 -4.30 -22.02 0.74
C PHE A 89 -3.32 -22.30 -0.39
N LEU A 90 -2.45 -21.33 -0.73
CA LEU A 90 -1.48 -21.47 -1.83
C LEU A 90 -0.30 -22.38 -1.48
N LYS A 91 -0.11 -22.71 -0.19
CA LYS A 91 1.04 -23.47 0.33
C LYS A 91 2.38 -22.87 -0.12
N ASN A 92 2.45 -21.56 -0.20
CA ASN A 92 3.62 -20.81 -0.64
C ASN A 92 3.72 -19.49 0.13
N LYS A 93 4.94 -18.94 0.23
CA LYS A 93 5.18 -17.63 0.86
C LYS A 93 4.69 -16.51 -0.06
N ILE A 94 3.99 -15.54 0.52
CA ILE A 94 3.66 -14.26 -0.12
C ILE A 94 4.63 -13.21 0.42
N LEU A 95 5.42 -12.61 -0.46
CA LEU A 95 6.41 -11.59 -0.13
C LEU A 95 5.78 -10.20 -0.09
N VAL A 96 6.25 -9.38 0.85
CA VAL A 96 5.95 -7.94 0.91
C VAL A 96 7.19 -7.19 0.43
N LYS A 97 7.09 -6.53 -0.71
CA LYS A 97 8.16 -5.75 -1.33
C LYS A 97 7.79 -4.26 -1.32
N TYR A 98 8.74 -3.38 -1.64
CA TYR A 98 8.50 -1.93 -1.74
C TYR A 98 7.26 -1.59 -2.59
N GLN A 99 7.10 -2.22 -3.75
CA GLN A 99 5.92 -2.02 -4.58
C GLN A 99 4.61 -2.43 -3.89
N SER A 100 4.64 -3.43 -3.01
CA SER A 100 3.47 -3.82 -2.21
C SER A 100 2.98 -2.66 -1.34
N ILE A 101 3.91 -1.94 -0.75
CA ILE A 101 3.64 -0.79 0.10
C ILE A 101 3.05 0.34 -0.73
N ASN A 102 3.70 0.70 -1.85
CA ASN A 102 3.27 1.78 -2.74
C ASN A 102 1.86 1.56 -3.29
N GLU A 103 1.59 0.38 -3.81
CA GLU A 103 0.27 0.06 -4.36
C GLU A 103 -0.81 -0.01 -3.27
N THR A 104 -0.45 -0.47 -2.07
CA THR A 104 -1.40 -0.55 -0.96
C THR A 104 -1.72 0.83 -0.40
N TYR A 105 -0.72 1.67 -0.06
CA TYR A 105 -1.05 2.97 0.50
C TYR A 105 -1.81 3.85 -0.49
N SER A 106 -1.47 3.81 -1.77
CA SER A 106 -2.15 4.58 -2.82
C SER A 106 -3.63 4.20 -3.00
N LYS A 107 -3.99 2.94 -2.77
CA LYS A 107 -5.35 2.43 -2.95
C LYS A 107 -6.13 2.33 -1.66
N ALA A 108 -5.53 1.79 -0.61
CA ALA A 108 -6.21 1.56 0.67
C ALA A 108 -6.49 2.86 1.43
N SER A 109 -5.64 3.89 1.28
CA SER A 109 -5.86 5.20 1.92
C SER A 109 -7.12 5.92 1.46
N ARG A 110 -7.65 5.58 0.29
CA ARG A 110 -8.85 6.22 -0.29
C ARG A 110 -10.10 5.99 0.53
N THR A 111 -10.15 4.92 1.31
CA THR A 111 -11.29 4.62 2.18
C THR A 111 -10.82 4.24 3.58
N TYR A 112 -11.59 4.64 4.58
CA TYR A 112 -11.36 4.26 5.97
C TYR A 112 -11.32 2.73 6.14
N ALA A 113 -12.31 2.01 5.57
CA ALA A 113 -12.39 0.55 5.69
C ALA A 113 -11.16 -0.17 5.13
N SER A 114 -10.64 0.27 3.97
CA SER A 114 -9.45 -0.33 3.39
C SER A 114 -8.19 -0.02 4.22
N THR A 115 -8.09 1.18 4.79
CA THR A 115 -7.00 1.54 5.72
C THR A 115 -7.00 0.63 6.93
N LYS A 116 -8.14 0.44 7.57
CA LYS A 116 -8.30 -0.49 8.73
C LYS A 116 -7.92 -1.93 8.37
N ALA A 117 -8.27 -2.37 7.16
CA ALA A 117 -7.94 -3.72 6.71
C ALA A 117 -6.42 -3.97 6.65
N VAL A 118 -5.61 -2.95 6.30
CA VAL A 118 -4.15 -3.11 6.21
C VAL A 118 -3.52 -3.55 7.53
N PHE A 119 -4.08 -3.15 8.67
CA PHE A 119 -3.57 -3.56 10.00
C PHE A 119 -3.72 -5.06 10.29
N GLN A 120 -4.50 -5.79 9.49
CA GLN A 120 -4.62 -7.23 9.55
C GLN A 120 -3.70 -7.94 8.53
N LEU A 121 -2.61 -7.30 8.09
CA LEU A 121 -1.75 -7.78 7.01
C LEU A 121 -1.34 -9.24 7.18
N THR A 122 -0.81 -9.62 8.34
CA THR A 122 -0.37 -11.00 8.61
C THR A 122 -1.52 -12.00 8.46
N GLU A 123 -2.66 -11.74 9.07
CA GLU A 123 -3.84 -12.62 8.97
C GLU A 123 -4.37 -12.73 7.54
N ILE A 124 -4.37 -11.61 6.80
CA ILE A 124 -4.80 -11.56 5.41
C ILE A 124 -3.87 -12.41 4.54
N LEU A 125 -2.55 -12.25 4.67
CA LEU A 125 -1.58 -13.01 3.89
C LEU A 125 -1.65 -14.51 4.20
N GLU A 126 -1.82 -14.87 5.47
CA GLU A 126 -1.88 -16.26 5.94
C GLU A 126 -3.16 -16.98 5.50
N ASN A 127 -4.32 -16.33 5.64
CA ASN A 127 -5.63 -17.01 5.59
C ASN A 127 -6.45 -16.70 4.34
N SER A 128 -5.98 -15.85 3.43
CA SER A 128 -6.70 -15.56 2.19
C SER A 128 -6.78 -16.79 1.29
N THR A 129 -7.94 -16.97 0.65
CA THR A 129 -8.19 -18.02 -0.32
C THR A 129 -8.33 -17.45 -1.73
N LEU A 130 -7.91 -18.19 -2.75
CA LEU A 130 -8.00 -17.77 -4.14
C LEU A 130 -9.47 -17.69 -4.59
N VAL A 131 -9.81 -16.57 -5.24
CA VAL A 131 -11.13 -16.34 -5.86
C VAL A 131 -11.01 -16.42 -7.38
N GLU A 132 -10.00 -15.76 -7.96
CA GLU A 132 -9.85 -15.60 -9.39
C GLU A 132 -8.40 -15.37 -9.79
N GLU A 133 -7.99 -15.92 -10.95
CA GLU A 133 -6.74 -15.57 -11.62
C GLU A 133 -7.03 -14.56 -12.74
N VAL A 134 -6.27 -13.49 -12.81
CA VAL A 134 -6.48 -12.39 -13.77
C VAL A 134 -5.20 -12.10 -14.54
N THR A 135 -5.34 -11.81 -15.84
CA THR A 135 -4.23 -11.35 -16.67
C THR A 135 -3.85 -9.92 -16.28
N PRO A 136 -2.57 -9.65 -16.00
CA PRO A 136 -2.11 -8.30 -15.68
C PRO A 136 -2.35 -7.33 -16.83
N LYS A 137 -2.68 -6.08 -16.50
CA LYS A 137 -2.75 -4.99 -17.47
C LYS A 137 -1.35 -4.66 -17.99
N LYS A 138 -1.24 -4.21 -19.25
CA LYS A 138 0.03 -3.78 -19.89
C LYS A 138 0.45 -2.38 -19.42
N ASN A 139 0.36 -2.08 -18.12
CA ASN A 139 0.80 -0.82 -17.54
C ASN A 139 2.12 -1.00 -16.78
N LYS A 140 2.77 0.12 -16.43
CA LYS A 140 4.07 0.16 -15.75
C LYS A 140 4.11 -0.71 -14.49
N ASN A 141 3.04 -0.72 -13.71
CA ASN A 141 3.00 -1.36 -12.40
C ASN A 141 2.70 -2.86 -12.44
N GLN A 142 2.11 -3.37 -13.53
CA GLN A 142 1.70 -4.77 -13.62
C GLN A 142 2.49 -5.59 -14.64
N LYS A 143 3.26 -4.96 -15.54
CA LYS A 143 4.01 -5.66 -16.60
C LYS A 143 5.01 -6.71 -16.11
N GLN A 144 5.46 -6.60 -14.87
CA GLN A 144 6.40 -7.54 -14.24
C GLN A 144 5.75 -8.85 -13.77
N TYR A 145 4.42 -8.92 -13.74
CA TYR A 145 3.70 -10.11 -13.31
C TYR A 145 3.26 -10.99 -14.48
N LEU A 146 3.30 -12.30 -14.28
CA LEU A 146 2.70 -13.30 -15.18
C LEU A 146 1.19 -13.34 -15.02
N LYS A 147 0.74 -13.32 -13.76
CA LYS A 147 -0.65 -13.39 -13.34
C LYS A 147 -0.88 -12.53 -12.11
N LEU A 148 -2.10 -12.07 -11.92
CA LEU A 148 -2.59 -11.54 -10.66
C LEU A 148 -3.59 -12.54 -10.05
N LEU A 149 -3.42 -12.83 -8.79
CA LEU A 149 -4.30 -13.68 -8.00
C LEU A 149 -5.19 -12.77 -7.15
N TYR A 150 -6.48 -12.79 -7.37
CA TYR A 150 -7.45 -12.16 -6.51
C TYR A 150 -7.83 -13.14 -5.42
N MET A 151 -7.50 -12.78 -4.19
CA MET A 151 -7.73 -13.59 -3.01
C MET A 151 -8.67 -12.84 -2.05
N ARG A 152 -9.31 -13.57 -1.17
CA ARG A 152 -10.27 -13.03 -0.21
C ARG A 152 -10.01 -13.57 1.20
N TYR A 153 -10.07 -12.65 2.15
CA TYR A 153 -10.14 -12.92 3.57
C TYR A 153 -11.29 -12.10 4.18
N LYS A 154 -12.35 -12.76 4.64
CA LYS A 154 -13.61 -12.09 5.07
C LYS A 154 -14.15 -11.20 3.93
N ASN A 155 -14.32 -9.90 4.19
CA ASN A 155 -14.71 -8.88 3.20
C ASN A 155 -13.52 -8.16 2.55
N ILE A 156 -12.29 -8.59 2.85
CA ILE A 156 -11.06 -7.95 2.36
C ILE A 156 -10.60 -8.63 1.08
N LYS A 157 -10.26 -7.83 0.08
CA LYS A 157 -9.64 -8.27 -1.17
C LYS A 157 -8.13 -8.08 -1.06
N LEU A 158 -7.39 -9.19 -1.18
CA LEU A 158 -5.95 -9.22 -1.38
C LEU A 158 -5.66 -9.48 -2.86
N THR A 159 -4.81 -8.67 -3.47
CA THR A 159 -4.25 -8.96 -4.79
C THR A 159 -2.80 -9.38 -4.63
N VAL A 160 -2.43 -10.51 -5.21
CA VAL A 160 -1.07 -11.08 -5.23
C VAL A 160 -0.61 -11.19 -6.68
N GLY A 161 0.61 -10.77 -6.96
CA GLY A 161 1.22 -10.91 -8.29
C GLY A 161 2.23 -12.06 -8.33
N LEU A 162 2.14 -12.91 -9.33
CA LEU A 162 3.17 -13.91 -9.65
C LEU A 162 4.22 -13.23 -10.54
N GLN A 163 5.43 -13.01 -10.03
CA GLN A 163 6.51 -12.34 -10.75
C GLN A 163 7.06 -13.18 -11.90
N ARG A 164 7.36 -12.53 -13.04
CA ARG A 164 7.95 -13.20 -14.24
C ARG A 164 9.38 -13.66 -14.03
N SER A 165 10.16 -12.94 -13.23
CA SER A 165 11.60 -13.14 -13.10
C SER A 165 11.97 -14.38 -12.31
N ASN A 166 11.19 -14.74 -11.30
CA ASN A 166 11.55 -15.76 -10.30
C ASN A 166 10.38 -16.58 -9.78
N ASN A 167 9.16 -16.35 -10.32
CA ASN A 167 7.91 -16.97 -9.87
C ASN A 167 7.56 -16.69 -8.40
N ASP A 168 8.09 -15.63 -7.80
CA ASP A 168 7.70 -15.20 -6.47
C ASP A 168 6.24 -14.73 -6.46
N LEU A 169 5.54 -15.07 -5.39
CA LEU A 169 4.26 -14.48 -5.05
C LEU A 169 4.49 -13.20 -4.24
N VAL A 170 4.07 -12.07 -4.77
CA VAL A 170 4.25 -10.76 -4.14
C VAL A 170 2.90 -10.12 -3.86
N GLN A 171 2.68 -9.67 -2.64
CA GLN A 171 1.51 -8.86 -2.32
C GLN A 171 1.51 -7.63 -3.24
N TYR A 172 0.38 -7.38 -3.91
CA TYR A 172 0.22 -6.22 -4.78
C TYR A 172 -0.55 -5.11 -4.08
N CYS A 173 -1.77 -5.39 -3.61
CA CYS A 173 -2.53 -4.44 -2.80
C CYS A 173 -3.61 -5.11 -1.95
N ILE A 174 -4.05 -4.38 -0.92
CA ILE A 174 -5.14 -4.75 -0.02
C ILE A 174 -6.22 -3.66 -0.13
N THR A 175 -7.47 -4.06 -0.31
CA THR A 175 -8.62 -3.15 -0.35
C THR A 175 -9.86 -3.84 0.20
N VAL A 176 -10.83 -3.04 0.63
CA VAL A 176 -12.18 -3.51 0.94
C VAL A 176 -13.09 -3.03 -0.20
N PRO A 177 -13.73 -3.95 -0.95
CA PRO A 177 -14.72 -3.58 -1.96
C PRO A 177 -15.86 -2.77 -1.35
N GLN A 178 -16.29 -1.74 -2.07
CA GLN A 178 -17.48 -0.93 -1.70
C GLN A 178 -18.73 -1.55 -2.29
#